data_0839a05306e43e0fdb34c79137080b4f
#
_entry.id   0839a05306e43e0fdb34c79137080b4f
#
_cell.length_a   1.000
_cell.length_b   1.000
_cell.length_c   1.000
_cell.angle_alpha   90.00
_cell.angle_beta   90.00
_cell.angle_gamma   90.00
#
_symmetry.space_group_name_H-M   'P 1'
#
loop_
_entity.id
_entity.type
_entity.pdbx_description
1 polymer ?
#
loop_
_entity_poly.entity_id
_entity_poly.type
_entity_poly.pdbx_seq_one_letter_code
_entity_poly.pdbx_strand_id
1 'polypeptide(L)'
;MFGWIKIVHNQRQKNIPIIEANVATSFQNSVVEVLTFKAIQACKEYGVQRLIVAGGVASNKGLRQSLADQCKVNDIQLTIPSPKLCTDNAAMIGVAGHYLYQQGRFADLALNGHSNIDLEEYSAE
;
A
#
# COMPACT_ATOMS: atom_id res chain seq x y z
N MET A 1 11.65 -5.38 -10.34
CA MET A 1 10.71 -6.51 -10.33
C MET A 1 11.24 -7.78 -11.01
N PHE A 2 12.07 -7.69 -12.05
CA PHE A 2 12.60 -8.87 -12.79
C PHE A 2 13.81 -9.57 -12.14
N GLY A 3 14.45 -9.01 -11.12
CA GLY A 3 15.66 -9.59 -10.50
C GLY A 3 15.46 -10.97 -9.88
N TRP A 4 14.35 -11.18 -9.18
CA TRP A 4 14.05 -12.43 -8.48
C TRP A 4 13.80 -13.60 -9.41
N ILE A 5 13.12 -13.37 -10.54
CA ILE A 5 12.90 -14.41 -11.57
C ILE A 5 14.24 -14.87 -12.13
N LYS A 6 15.16 -13.95 -12.38
CA LYS A 6 16.53 -14.28 -12.84
C LYS A 6 17.31 -15.09 -11.81
N ILE A 7 17.22 -14.74 -10.52
CA ILE A 7 17.91 -15.47 -9.44
C ILE A 7 17.42 -16.91 -9.38
N VAL A 8 16.10 -17.11 -9.33
CA VAL A 8 15.48 -18.45 -9.29
C VAL A 8 15.84 -19.25 -10.54
N HIS A 9 15.79 -18.62 -11.72
CA HIS A 9 16.16 -19.27 -12.99
C HIS A 9 17.63 -19.70 -13.01
N ASN A 10 18.53 -18.81 -12.59
CA ASN A 10 19.97 -19.10 -12.52
C ASN A 10 20.30 -20.21 -11.52
N GLN A 11 19.63 -20.26 -10.38
CA GLN A 11 19.82 -21.32 -9.39
C GLN A 11 19.33 -22.67 -9.94
N ARG A 12 18.20 -22.71 -10.65
CA ARG A 12 17.70 -23.91 -11.32
C ARG A 12 18.68 -24.43 -12.38
N GLN A 13 19.24 -23.53 -13.20
CA GLN A 13 20.24 -23.91 -14.21
C GLN A 13 21.53 -24.48 -13.59
N LYS A 14 21.90 -24.04 -12.40
CA LYS A 14 23.12 -24.51 -11.67
C LYS A 14 22.84 -25.73 -10.78
N ASN A 15 21.65 -26.31 -10.83
CA ASN A 15 21.21 -27.40 -9.94
C ASN A 15 21.43 -27.10 -8.43
N ILE A 16 21.34 -25.82 -8.05
CA ILE A 16 21.41 -25.40 -6.64
C ILE A 16 20.00 -25.58 -6.04
N PRO A 17 19.87 -26.30 -4.93
CA PRO A 17 18.56 -26.46 -4.28
C PRO A 17 17.99 -25.13 -3.84
N ILE A 18 16.75 -24.85 -4.27
CA ILE A 18 16.02 -23.64 -3.92
C ILE A 18 15.19 -23.94 -2.69
N ILE A 19 15.47 -23.25 -1.58
CA ILE A 19 14.65 -23.27 -0.38
C ILE A 19 13.60 -22.18 -0.54
N GLU A 20 12.37 -22.56 -0.87
CA GLU A 20 11.27 -21.63 -1.17
C GLU A 20 11.03 -20.62 -0.03
N ALA A 21 11.12 -21.06 1.22
CA ALA A 21 10.98 -20.18 2.37
C ALA A 21 12.03 -19.06 2.41
N ASN A 22 13.28 -19.34 2.00
CA ASN A 22 14.32 -18.33 1.96
C ASN A 22 14.06 -17.31 0.84
N VAL A 23 13.60 -17.78 -0.32
CA VAL A 23 13.24 -16.90 -1.44
C VAL A 23 12.07 -16.00 -1.05
N ALA A 24 11.02 -16.57 -0.45
CA ALA A 24 9.86 -15.80 0.00
C ALA A 24 10.23 -14.75 1.04
N THR A 25 11.04 -15.11 2.04
CA THR A 25 11.52 -14.20 3.07
C THR A 25 12.35 -13.06 2.48
N SER A 26 13.27 -13.41 1.60
CA SER A 26 14.15 -12.43 0.96
C SER A 26 13.36 -11.47 0.05
N PHE A 27 12.37 -11.98 -0.67
CA PHE A 27 11.46 -11.14 -1.46
C PHE A 27 10.67 -10.20 -0.58
N GLN A 28 10.04 -10.72 0.49
CA GLN A 28 9.28 -9.89 1.44
C GLN A 28 10.16 -8.79 2.04
N ASN A 29 11.36 -9.13 2.50
CA ASN A 29 12.26 -8.15 3.09
C ASN A 29 12.64 -7.04 2.10
N SER A 30 12.93 -7.39 0.85
CA SER A 30 13.25 -6.39 -0.18
C SER A 30 12.07 -5.45 -0.48
N VAL A 31 10.84 -5.97 -0.51
CA VAL A 31 9.64 -5.16 -0.71
C VAL A 31 9.42 -4.21 0.49
N VAL A 32 9.52 -4.74 1.70
CA VAL A 32 9.36 -3.97 2.94
C VAL A 32 10.39 -2.85 3.02
N GLU A 33 11.66 -3.16 2.74
CA GLU A 33 12.75 -2.19 2.74
C GLU A 33 12.50 -1.05 1.75
N VAL A 34 12.19 -1.37 0.50
CA VAL A 34 11.95 -0.37 -0.56
C VAL A 34 10.75 0.52 -0.23
N LEU A 35 9.64 -0.07 0.22
CA LEU A 35 8.43 0.69 0.54
C LEU A 35 8.65 1.59 1.74
N THR A 36 9.29 1.08 2.80
CA THR A 36 9.61 1.87 3.99
C THR A 36 10.55 3.02 3.65
N PHE A 37 11.64 2.73 2.94
CA PHE A 37 12.62 3.75 2.53
C PHE A 37 11.96 4.88 1.73
N LYS A 38 11.18 4.53 0.70
CA LYS A 38 10.51 5.54 -0.15
C LYS A 38 9.48 6.35 0.62
N ALA A 39 8.71 5.75 1.51
CA ALA A 39 7.72 6.46 2.31
C ALA A 39 8.39 7.48 3.25
N ILE A 40 9.45 7.09 3.95
CA ILE A 40 10.20 7.98 4.85
C ILE A 40 10.91 9.07 4.06
N GLN A 41 11.51 8.73 2.91
CA GLN A 41 12.16 9.70 2.04
C GLN A 41 11.17 10.76 1.55
N ALA A 42 9.99 10.36 1.09
CA ALA A 42 8.95 11.28 0.67
C ALA A 42 8.51 12.21 1.81
N CYS A 43 8.31 11.69 3.02
CA CYS A 43 7.99 12.53 4.18
C CYS A 43 9.05 13.59 4.44
N LYS A 44 10.33 13.24 4.32
CA LYS A 44 11.45 14.19 4.49
C LYS A 44 11.51 15.24 3.38
N GLU A 45 11.36 14.79 2.14
CA GLU A 45 11.44 15.65 0.95
C GLU A 45 10.33 16.69 0.92
N TYR A 46 9.10 16.30 1.30
CA TYR A 46 7.95 17.21 1.35
C TYR A 46 7.76 17.90 2.71
N GLY A 47 8.61 17.64 3.70
CA GLY A 47 8.52 18.25 5.02
C GLY A 47 7.25 17.86 5.80
N VAL A 48 6.66 16.68 5.54
CA VAL A 48 5.45 16.23 6.21
C VAL A 48 5.76 15.34 7.41
N GLN A 49 5.06 15.58 8.52
CA GLN A 49 5.23 14.86 9.79
C GLN A 49 4.13 13.81 10.04
N ARG A 50 3.27 13.57 9.08
CA ARG A 50 2.20 12.56 9.19
C ARG A 50 2.21 11.65 8.00
N LEU A 51 2.23 10.34 8.26
CA LEU A 51 2.16 9.29 7.26
C LEU A 51 0.92 8.42 7.50
N ILE A 52 0.06 8.35 6.51
CA ILE A 52 -1.09 7.45 6.51
C ILE A 52 -0.80 6.32 5.52
N VAL A 53 -0.93 5.07 5.96
CA VAL A 53 -0.69 3.89 5.14
C VAL A 53 -1.95 3.05 5.11
N ALA A 54 -2.48 2.80 3.91
CA ALA A 54 -3.70 2.04 3.69
C ALA A 54 -3.53 1.06 2.51
N GLY A 55 -4.58 0.30 2.22
CA GLY A 55 -4.61 -0.70 1.14
C GLY A 55 -4.14 -2.08 1.58
N GLY A 56 -4.31 -3.09 0.73
CA GLY A 56 -4.10 -4.50 1.05
C GLY A 56 -2.69 -4.82 1.56
N VAL A 57 -1.66 -4.20 0.98
CA VAL A 57 -0.25 -4.41 1.39
C VAL A 57 0.02 -3.88 2.81
N ALA A 58 -0.76 -2.91 3.28
CA ALA A 58 -0.68 -2.40 4.66
C ALA A 58 -1.08 -3.44 5.72
N SER A 59 -1.62 -4.59 5.33
CA SER A 59 -1.86 -5.74 6.23
C SER A 59 -0.57 -6.53 6.54
N ASN A 60 0.50 -6.35 5.76
CA ASN A 60 1.76 -7.07 5.96
C ASN A 60 2.42 -6.67 7.29
N LYS A 61 2.65 -7.66 8.16
CA LYS A 61 3.21 -7.42 9.50
C LYS A 61 4.61 -6.83 9.46
N GLY A 62 5.46 -7.30 8.54
CA GLY A 62 6.83 -6.82 8.38
C GLY A 62 6.87 -5.34 7.96
N LEU A 63 5.99 -4.95 7.02
CA LEU A 63 5.87 -3.56 6.59
C LEU A 63 5.39 -2.65 7.73
N ARG A 64 4.37 -3.09 8.48
CA ARG A 64 3.86 -2.34 9.64
C ARG A 64 4.94 -2.09 10.68
N GLN A 65 5.70 -3.13 11.03
CA GLN A 65 6.79 -3.02 12.00
C GLN A 65 7.87 -2.09 11.48
N SER A 66 8.36 -2.29 10.27
CA SER A 66 9.39 -1.46 9.66
C SER A 66 9.01 0.02 9.59
N LEU A 67 7.77 0.32 9.17
CA LEU A 67 7.26 1.69 9.15
C LEU A 67 7.14 2.28 10.55
N ALA A 68 6.66 1.52 11.54
CA ALA A 68 6.55 2.00 12.91
C ALA A 68 7.93 2.37 13.49
N ASP A 69 8.93 1.52 13.27
CA ASP A 69 10.28 1.76 13.76
C ASP A 69 10.91 2.99 13.07
N GLN A 70 10.80 3.07 11.75
CA GLN A 70 11.37 4.18 10.97
C GLN A 70 10.64 5.51 11.20
N CYS A 71 9.33 5.51 11.36
CA CYS A 71 8.57 6.72 11.69
C CYS A 71 8.95 7.24 13.08
N LYS A 72 9.12 6.34 14.06
CA LYS A 72 9.58 6.71 15.41
C LYS A 72 10.97 7.36 15.41
N VAL A 73 11.90 6.81 14.63
CA VAL A 73 13.28 7.36 14.50
C VAL A 73 13.29 8.74 13.82
N ASN A 74 12.33 9.00 12.94
CA ASN A 74 12.28 10.23 12.14
C ASN A 74 11.22 11.24 12.64
N ASP A 75 10.62 10.99 13.80
CA ASP A 75 9.59 11.84 14.41
C ASP A 75 8.36 12.07 13.49
N ILE A 76 7.96 11.00 12.79
CA ILE A 76 6.81 10.99 11.90
C ILE A 76 5.64 10.29 12.59
N GLN A 77 4.49 10.92 12.64
CA GLN A 77 3.26 10.32 13.16
C GLN A 77 2.70 9.32 12.14
N LEU A 78 2.71 8.03 12.48
CA LEU A 78 2.19 6.96 11.64
C LEU A 78 0.74 6.61 11.98
N THR A 79 -0.11 6.53 10.98
CA THR A 79 -1.48 6.02 11.08
C THR A 79 -1.67 4.85 10.11
N ILE A 80 -1.97 3.66 10.63
CA ILE A 80 -2.29 2.47 9.83
C ILE A 80 -3.60 1.89 10.36
N PRO A 81 -4.63 1.69 9.53
CA PRO A 81 -5.88 1.05 9.93
C PRO A 81 -5.66 -0.38 10.45
N SER A 82 -6.66 -0.92 11.15
CA SER A 82 -6.62 -2.35 11.50
C SER A 82 -6.54 -3.21 10.23
N PRO A 83 -5.90 -4.40 10.28
CA PRO A 83 -5.77 -5.24 9.09
C PRO A 83 -7.09 -5.55 8.39
N LYS A 84 -8.18 -5.65 9.14
CA LYS A 84 -9.54 -5.90 8.60
C LYS A 84 -10.07 -4.76 7.73
N LEU A 85 -9.55 -3.54 7.90
CA LEU A 85 -9.95 -2.35 7.14
C LEU A 85 -8.94 -1.97 6.06
N CYS A 86 -7.86 -2.74 5.90
CA CYS A 86 -6.85 -2.47 4.86
C CYS A 86 -7.22 -3.02 3.49
N THR A 87 -8.09 -4.04 3.42
CA THR A 87 -8.64 -4.58 2.18
C THR A 87 -10.00 -3.98 1.89
N ASP A 88 -10.50 -4.19 0.68
CA ASP A 88 -11.82 -3.71 0.26
C ASP A 88 -12.90 -4.16 1.24
N ASN A 89 -13.71 -3.22 1.67
CA ASN A 89 -14.79 -3.48 2.63
C ASN A 89 -15.92 -2.45 2.46
N ALA A 90 -17.14 -2.85 2.81
CA ALA A 90 -18.32 -2.01 2.67
C ALA A 90 -18.28 -0.74 3.53
N ALA A 91 -17.56 -0.77 4.66
CA ALA A 91 -17.50 0.39 5.56
C ALA A 91 -16.78 1.58 4.91
N MET A 92 -15.70 1.34 4.14
CA MET A 92 -14.99 2.42 3.43
C MET A 92 -15.88 3.08 2.38
N ILE A 93 -16.69 2.29 1.67
CA ILE A 93 -17.65 2.83 0.68
C ILE A 93 -18.78 3.58 1.39
N GLY A 94 -19.30 3.06 2.49
CA GLY A 94 -20.31 3.74 3.29
C GLY A 94 -19.84 5.09 3.84
N VAL A 95 -18.59 5.18 4.28
CA VAL A 95 -17.98 6.44 4.75
C VAL A 95 -17.83 7.43 3.61
N ALA A 96 -17.31 7.01 2.46
CA ALA A 96 -17.20 7.86 1.28
C ALA A 96 -18.57 8.38 0.84
N GLY A 97 -19.57 7.50 0.75
CA GLY A 97 -20.95 7.86 0.43
C GLY A 97 -21.57 8.84 1.44
N HIS A 98 -21.27 8.70 2.73
CA HIS A 98 -21.73 9.64 3.75
C HIS A 98 -21.21 11.06 3.54
N TYR A 99 -19.91 11.20 3.22
CA TYR A 99 -19.34 12.52 2.91
C TYR A 99 -19.93 13.14 1.64
N LEU A 100 -20.14 12.34 0.58
CA LEU A 100 -20.80 12.80 -0.63
C LEU A 100 -22.24 13.24 -0.36
N TYR A 101 -22.98 12.46 0.44
CA TYR A 101 -24.32 12.83 0.90
C TYR A 101 -24.37 14.18 1.61
N GLN A 102 -23.43 14.43 2.55
CA GLN A 102 -23.35 15.71 3.27
C GLN A 102 -23.06 16.90 2.35
N GLN A 103 -22.37 16.67 1.23
CA GLN A 103 -22.09 17.68 0.20
C GLN A 103 -23.24 17.86 -0.79
N GLY A 104 -24.33 17.11 -0.65
CA GLY A 104 -25.47 17.14 -1.61
C GLY A 104 -25.14 16.53 -2.97
N ARG A 105 -24.07 15.73 -3.04
CA ARG A 105 -23.66 15.07 -4.29
C ARG A 105 -24.41 13.74 -4.43
N PHE A 106 -25.36 13.73 -5.35
CA PHE A 106 -26.18 12.57 -5.68
C PHE A 106 -26.07 12.27 -7.15
N ALA A 107 -25.98 10.99 -7.48
CA ALA A 107 -26.13 10.53 -8.85
C ALA A 107 -27.61 10.36 -9.18
N ASP A 108 -27.94 10.47 -10.46
CA ASP A 108 -29.27 10.14 -10.98
C ASP A 108 -29.43 8.62 -11.21
N LEU A 109 -30.61 8.22 -11.68
CA LEU A 109 -30.90 6.80 -11.96
C LEU A 109 -30.20 6.25 -13.21
N ALA A 110 -29.49 7.08 -13.96
CA ALA A 110 -28.68 6.68 -15.12
C ALA A 110 -27.23 6.33 -14.73
N LEU A 111 -26.89 6.41 -13.44
CA LEU A 111 -25.57 6.05 -12.95
C LEU A 111 -25.17 4.66 -13.41
N ASN A 112 -24.01 4.57 -14.07
CA ASN A 112 -23.39 3.31 -14.48
C ASN A 112 -22.04 3.12 -13.77
N GLY A 113 -21.63 1.86 -13.62
CA GLY A 113 -20.30 1.54 -13.11
C GLY A 113 -19.23 1.79 -14.16
N HIS A 114 -18.14 2.45 -13.76
CA HIS A 114 -16.93 2.61 -14.57
C HIS A 114 -15.82 1.76 -13.97
N SER A 115 -15.15 0.97 -14.81
CA SER A 115 -14.07 0.08 -14.35
C SER A 115 -12.78 0.82 -14.01
N ASN A 116 -12.53 1.93 -14.68
CA ASN A 116 -11.39 2.82 -14.47
C ASN A 116 -11.88 4.27 -14.57
N ILE A 117 -11.53 5.06 -13.56
CA ILE A 117 -11.71 6.52 -13.56
C ILE A 117 -10.35 7.09 -13.15
N ASP A 118 -9.81 8.01 -13.94
CA ASP A 118 -8.60 8.72 -13.57
C ASP A 118 -8.87 9.68 -12.40
N LEU A 119 -7.91 9.80 -11.49
CA LEU A 119 -8.04 10.69 -10.33
C LEU A 119 -8.25 12.15 -10.72
N GLU A 120 -7.75 12.56 -11.88
CA GLU A 120 -7.92 13.91 -12.43
C GLU A 120 -9.35 14.16 -12.90
N GLU A 121 -10.00 13.16 -13.48
CA GLU A 121 -11.42 13.24 -13.88
C GLU A 121 -12.35 13.29 -12.67
N TYR A 122 -12.02 12.55 -11.60
CA TYR A 122 -12.83 12.53 -10.38
C TYR A 122 -12.81 13.86 -9.60
N SER A 123 -11.75 14.64 -9.73
CA SER A 123 -11.61 15.95 -9.06
C SER A 123 -12.22 17.11 -9.84
N ALA A 124 -12.65 16.91 -11.08
CA ALA A 124 -13.20 17.96 -11.97
C ALA A 124 -14.74 18.09 -11.90
N GLU A 125 -15.45 17.18 -11.23
CA GLU A 125 -16.90 17.23 -10.98
C GLU A 125 -17.18 17.69 -9.53
#